data_078bf41330738206b394e2000161bac7
#
_entry.id   078bf41330738206b394e2000161bac7
#
_cell.length_a   1.000
_cell.length_b   1.000
_cell.length_c   1.000
_cell.angle_alpha   90.00
_cell.angle_beta   90.00
_cell.angle_gamma   90.00
#
_symmetry.space_group_name_H-M   'P 1'
#
loop_
_entity.id
_entity.type
_entity.pdbx_description
1 polymer ?
#
loop_
_entity_poly.entity_id
_entity_poly.type
_entity_poly.pdbx_seq_one_letter_code
_entity_poly.pdbx_strand_id
1 'polypeptide(L)'
;MFVVDTNLLLYAVNPDAEEHKHAYALIESWRRDDRRCYVTWNIVYEFLRVTTHQKVFGRPLSLTQATGWIGALMASPNVGVLTPTDRHVSVLAELTARHSRLRGNLVHDMHTVVLMREHGITEIRTADADFHQFQFLTVVNPLVSGIV
;
A
#
# COMPACT_ATOMS: atom_id res chain seq x y z
N MET A 1 9.74 8.64 -5.74
CA MET A 1 8.35 8.10 -5.83
C MET A 1 8.33 6.73 -5.17
N PHE A 2 7.31 6.42 -4.43
CA PHE A 2 7.12 5.11 -3.80
C PHE A 2 5.63 4.80 -3.62
N VAL A 3 5.30 3.52 -3.50
CA VAL A 3 3.95 3.07 -3.14
C VAL A 3 3.93 2.72 -1.65
N VAL A 4 2.84 3.05 -0.97
CA VAL A 4 2.57 2.66 0.42
C VAL A 4 1.56 1.52 0.42
N ASP A 5 1.94 0.43 1.07
CA ASP A 5 1.09 -0.76 1.19
C ASP A 5 0.04 -0.61 2.31
N THR A 6 -1.03 -1.38 2.20
CA THR A 6 -2.17 -1.36 3.12
C THR A 6 -1.76 -1.55 4.58
N ASN A 7 -0.81 -2.45 4.87
CA ASN A 7 -0.44 -2.75 6.25
C ASN A 7 0.07 -1.52 7.03
N LEU A 8 0.83 -0.63 6.38
CA LEU A 8 1.30 0.60 7.04
C LEU A 8 0.16 1.59 7.32
N LEU A 9 -0.84 1.64 6.43
CA LEU A 9 -2.04 2.45 6.64
C LEU A 9 -2.89 1.89 7.79
N LEU A 10 -3.00 0.56 7.88
CA LEU A 10 -3.71 -0.12 8.95
C LEU A 10 -3.05 0.15 10.31
N TYR A 11 -1.74 0.05 10.41
CA TYR A 11 -1.03 0.40 11.65
C TYR A 11 -1.22 1.88 12.01
N ALA A 12 -1.18 2.77 11.02
CA ALA A 12 -1.34 4.21 11.27
C ALA A 12 -2.72 4.59 11.82
N VAL A 13 -3.76 3.81 11.54
CA VAL A 13 -5.14 4.09 11.98
C VAL A 13 -5.57 3.25 13.19
N ASN A 14 -4.80 2.22 13.55
CA ASN A 14 -5.12 1.31 14.66
C ASN A 14 -4.36 1.66 15.94
N PRO A 15 -4.97 2.35 16.92
CA PRO A 15 -4.29 2.73 18.16
C PRO A 15 -3.90 1.54 19.04
N ASP A 16 -4.41 0.34 18.77
CA ASP A 16 -4.08 -0.88 19.50
C ASP A 16 -2.85 -1.61 18.93
N ALA A 17 -2.35 -1.20 17.75
CA ALA A 17 -1.14 -1.77 17.17
C ALA A 17 0.13 -1.19 17.83
N GLU A 18 1.12 -2.04 18.08
CA GLU A 18 2.42 -1.60 18.62
C GLU A 18 3.11 -0.60 17.70
N GLU A 19 2.93 -0.77 16.41
CA GLU A 19 3.51 0.06 15.34
C GLU A 19 2.79 1.40 15.16
N HIS A 20 1.62 1.59 15.80
CA HIS A 20 0.73 2.72 15.53
C HIS A 20 1.43 4.08 15.52
N LYS A 21 2.14 4.42 16.60
CA LYS A 21 2.78 5.74 16.73
C LYS A 21 3.82 5.98 15.64
N HIS A 22 4.60 4.95 15.33
CA HIS A 22 5.63 5.03 14.31
C HIS A 22 5.02 5.13 12.90
N ALA A 23 4.07 4.24 12.58
CA ALA A 23 3.38 4.27 11.29
C ALA A 23 2.64 5.60 11.07
N TYR A 24 1.93 6.09 12.08
CA TYR A 24 1.24 7.38 12.00
C TYR A 24 2.21 8.53 11.69
N ALA A 25 3.33 8.60 12.42
CA ALA A 25 4.34 9.63 12.20
C ALA A 25 4.96 9.55 10.79
N LEU A 26 5.19 8.34 10.27
CA LEU A 26 5.67 8.13 8.90
C LEU A 26 4.67 8.63 7.87
N ILE A 27 3.39 8.25 7.97
CA ILE A 27 2.35 8.70 7.04
C ILE A 27 2.24 10.23 7.05
N GLU A 28 2.25 10.85 8.24
CA GLU A 28 2.20 12.31 8.35
C GLU A 28 3.44 12.99 7.76
N SER A 29 4.62 12.39 7.88
CA SER A 29 5.83 12.91 7.25
C SER A 29 5.75 12.82 5.73
N TRP A 30 5.27 11.69 5.19
CA TRP A 30 5.17 11.49 3.74
C TRP A 30 4.15 12.40 3.07
N ARG A 31 3.11 12.81 3.77
CA ARG A 31 2.14 13.81 3.27
C ARG A 31 2.78 15.18 3.02
N ARG A 32 3.94 15.45 3.61
CA ARG A 32 4.67 16.73 3.56
C ARG A 32 6.02 16.62 2.85
N ASP A 33 6.42 15.39 2.49
CA ASP A 33 7.68 15.12 1.80
C ASP A 33 7.64 15.64 0.37
N ASP A 34 8.80 15.96 -0.21
CA ASP A 34 8.95 16.28 -1.63
C ASP A 34 8.83 15.04 -2.52
N ARG A 35 9.01 13.84 -1.96
CA ARG A 35 8.88 12.57 -2.66
C ARG A 35 7.41 12.18 -2.77
N ARG A 36 6.94 12.01 -4.01
CA ARG A 36 5.58 11.56 -4.25
C ARG A 36 5.33 10.15 -3.69
N CYS A 37 4.25 10.04 -2.94
CA CYS A 37 3.70 8.82 -2.38
C CYS A 37 2.47 8.39 -3.17
N TYR A 38 2.31 7.10 -3.40
CA TYR A 38 1.17 6.57 -4.15
C TYR A 38 0.48 5.44 -3.39
N VAL A 39 -0.81 5.32 -3.63
CA VAL A 39 -1.65 4.15 -3.31
C VAL A 39 -2.29 3.64 -4.58
N THR A 40 -2.89 2.46 -4.52
CA THR A 40 -3.75 1.92 -5.58
C THR A 40 -5.19 1.81 -5.08
N TRP A 41 -6.16 1.71 -5.97
CA TRP A 41 -7.54 1.47 -5.55
C TRP A 41 -7.71 0.15 -4.79
N ASN A 42 -6.91 -0.86 -5.15
CA ASN A 42 -6.90 -2.12 -4.40
C ASN A 42 -6.49 -1.91 -2.93
N ILE A 43 -5.45 -1.12 -2.68
CA ILE A 43 -5.00 -0.74 -1.33
C ILE A 43 -6.10 0.02 -0.59
N VAL A 44 -6.76 0.98 -1.27
CA VAL A 44 -7.85 1.75 -0.67
C VAL A 44 -9.01 0.84 -0.24
N TYR A 45 -9.48 -0.04 -1.11
CA TYR A 45 -10.59 -0.93 -0.79
C TYR A 45 -10.22 -1.99 0.25
N GLU A 46 -8.99 -2.49 0.24
CA GLU A 46 -8.51 -3.37 1.30
C GLU A 46 -8.47 -2.66 2.66
N PHE A 47 -7.98 -1.44 2.71
CA PHE A 47 -8.02 -0.59 3.90
C PHE A 47 -9.45 -0.45 4.42
N LEU A 48 -10.41 -0.11 3.55
CA LEU A 48 -11.82 0.02 3.94
C LEU A 48 -12.37 -1.30 4.47
N ARG A 49 -12.08 -2.41 3.80
CA ARG A 49 -12.54 -3.75 4.21
C ARG A 49 -12.02 -4.15 5.58
N VAL A 50 -10.73 -3.98 5.81
CA VAL A 50 -10.09 -4.43 7.06
C VAL A 50 -10.48 -3.54 8.24
N THR A 51 -10.46 -2.22 8.08
CA THR A 51 -10.76 -1.29 9.18
C THR A 51 -12.20 -1.33 9.65
N THR A 52 -13.12 -1.76 8.80
CA THR A 52 -14.56 -1.89 9.14
C THR A 52 -14.95 -3.30 9.59
N HIS A 53 -14.03 -4.27 9.55
CA HIS A 53 -14.33 -5.66 9.83
C HIS A 53 -14.24 -5.97 11.32
N GLN A 54 -15.37 -6.29 11.97
CA GLN A 54 -15.49 -6.50 13.42
C GLN A 54 -14.61 -7.63 13.99
N LYS A 55 -14.30 -8.66 13.19
CA LYS A 55 -13.48 -9.79 13.61
C LYS A 55 -11.97 -9.61 13.39
N VAL A 56 -11.59 -8.63 12.57
CA VAL A 56 -10.20 -8.39 12.17
C VAL A 56 -9.63 -7.16 12.86
N PHE A 57 -10.45 -6.12 13.02
CA PHE A 57 -10.08 -4.86 13.63
C PHE A 57 -10.73 -4.75 15.02
N GLY A 58 -9.94 -4.72 16.10
CA GLY A 58 -10.45 -4.78 17.48
C GLY A 58 -11.42 -3.65 17.83
N ARG A 59 -11.20 -2.45 17.30
CA ARG A 59 -12.11 -1.31 17.35
C ARG A 59 -12.42 -0.84 15.94
N PRO A 60 -13.39 -1.50 15.24
CA PRO A 60 -13.67 -1.23 13.86
C PRO A 60 -14.18 0.21 13.65
N LEU A 61 -13.74 0.81 12.56
CA LEU A 61 -14.26 2.09 12.11
C LEU A 61 -15.62 1.89 11.42
N SER A 62 -16.45 2.92 11.45
CA SER A 62 -17.55 2.99 10.49
C SER A 62 -16.99 3.20 9.06
N LEU A 63 -17.78 2.85 8.06
CA LEU A 63 -17.37 3.10 6.67
C LEU A 63 -17.13 4.61 6.43
N THR A 64 -17.94 5.47 7.02
CA THR A 64 -17.79 6.93 6.94
C THR A 64 -16.45 7.40 7.55
N GLN A 65 -16.08 6.85 8.72
CA GLN A 65 -14.80 7.17 9.35
C GLN A 65 -13.62 6.68 8.50
N ALA A 66 -13.69 5.45 7.99
CA ALA A 66 -12.64 4.87 7.17
C ALA A 66 -12.44 5.62 5.85
N THR A 67 -13.54 5.94 5.15
CA THR A 67 -13.49 6.74 3.92
C THR A 67 -13.02 8.18 4.17
N GLY A 68 -13.40 8.76 5.30
CA GLY A 68 -12.91 10.09 5.71
C GLY A 68 -11.39 10.11 5.91
N TRP A 69 -10.85 9.11 6.59
CA TRP A 69 -9.42 9.01 6.87
C TRP A 69 -8.61 8.82 5.58
N ILE A 70 -8.97 7.83 4.76
CA ILE A 70 -8.24 7.55 3.52
C ILE A 70 -8.42 8.68 2.49
N GLY A 71 -9.60 9.31 2.47
CA GLY A 71 -9.87 10.47 1.62
C GLY A 71 -9.01 11.68 1.99
N ALA A 72 -8.81 11.95 3.27
CA ALA A 72 -7.90 13.00 3.75
C ALA A 72 -6.44 12.73 3.35
N LEU A 73 -6.01 11.45 3.38
CA LEU A 73 -4.69 11.08 2.88
C LEU A 73 -4.57 11.38 1.38
N MET A 74 -5.52 10.89 0.57
CA MET A 74 -5.51 11.08 -0.89
C MET A 74 -5.66 12.55 -1.32
N ALA A 75 -6.24 13.40 -0.48
CA ALA A 75 -6.34 14.84 -0.74
C ALA A 75 -5.01 15.60 -0.52
N SER A 76 -4.00 14.94 0.03
CA SER A 76 -2.67 15.56 0.23
C SER A 76 -1.97 15.78 -1.13
N PRO A 77 -1.35 16.95 -1.36
CA PRO A 77 -0.83 17.34 -2.69
C PRO A 77 0.19 16.37 -3.31
N ASN A 78 0.96 15.69 -2.47
CA ASN A 78 2.00 14.75 -2.91
C ASN A 78 1.57 13.28 -2.87
N VAL A 79 0.31 13.00 -2.53
CA VAL A 79 -0.28 11.65 -2.57
C VAL A 79 -1.08 11.48 -3.84
N GLY A 80 -0.77 10.45 -4.61
CA GLY A 80 -1.47 10.10 -5.85
C GLY A 80 -2.07 8.70 -5.80
N VAL A 81 -2.97 8.43 -6.74
CA VAL A 81 -3.55 7.10 -6.95
C VAL A 81 -3.06 6.57 -8.29
N LEU A 82 -2.44 5.39 -8.30
CA LEU A 82 -2.06 4.72 -9.54
C LEU A 82 -3.30 4.08 -10.18
N THR A 83 -3.46 4.32 -11.46
CA THR A 83 -4.52 3.75 -12.28
C THR A 83 -3.94 2.98 -13.46
N PRO A 84 -4.66 1.97 -13.99
CA PRO A 84 -4.23 1.24 -15.17
C PRO A 84 -3.98 2.16 -16.37
N THR A 85 -2.95 1.82 -17.14
CA THR A 85 -2.67 2.41 -18.45
C THR A 85 -3.09 1.45 -19.56
N ASP A 86 -2.91 1.87 -20.82
CA ASP A 86 -3.17 1.01 -21.99
C ASP A 86 -2.27 -0.24 -22.00
N ARG A 87 -1.18 -0.24 -21.23
CA ARG A 87 -0.26 -1.39 -21.09
C ARG A 87 -0.66 -2.39 -20.00
N HIS A 88 -1.76 -2.17 -19.28
CA HIS A 88 -2.10 -2.97 -18.11
C HIS A 88 -2.15 -4.47 -18.42
N VAL A 89 -2.87 -4.87 -19.47
CA VAL A 89 -3.00 -6.28 -19.86
C VAL A 89 -1.66 -6.90 -20.25
N SER A 90 -0.83 -6.18 -21.01
CA SER A 90 0.48 -6.68 -21.42
C SER A 90 1.46 -6.81 -20.26
N VAL A 91 1.47 -5.87 -19.33
CA VAL A 91 2.30 -5.94 -18.12
C VAL A 91 1.82 -7.05 -17.18
N LEU A 92 0.51 -7.21 -17.02
CA LEU A 92 -0.08 -8.33 -16.27
C LEU A 92 0.37 -9.67 -16.86
N ALA A 93 0.31 -9.84 -18.17
CA ALA A 93 0.74 -11.07 -18.84
C ALA A 93 2.24 -11.33 -18.65
N GLU A 94 3.09 -10.30 -18.75
CA GLU A 94 4.53 -10.39 -18.50
C GLU A 94 4.82 -10.89 -17.09
N LEU A 95 4.21 -10.26 -16.09
CA LEU A 95 4.43 -10.62 -14.68
C LEU A 95 3.86 -12.00 -14.35
N THR A 96 2.70 -12.36 -14.89
CA THR A 96 2.10 -13.70 -14.72
C THR A 96 3.01 -14.78 -15.27
N ALA A 97 3.62 -14.58 -16.44
CA ALA A 97 4.56 -15.54 -17.02
C ALA A 97 5.79 -15.78 -16.14
N ARG A 98 6.27 -14.76 -15.44
CA ARG A 98 7.41 -14.84 -14.53
C ARG A 98 7.05 -15.38 -13.14
N HIS A 99 5.80 -15.22 -12.74
CA HIS A 99 5.30 -15.52 -11.39
C HIS A 99 4.07 -16.44 -11.41
N SER A 100 4.11 -17.47 -12.24
CA SER A 100 2.97 -18.39 -12.49
C SER A 100 2.48 -19.16 -11.25
N ARG A 101 3.26 -19.15 -10.16
CA ARG A 101 2.93 -19.85 -8.91
C ARG A 101 2.16 -18.99 -7.90
N LEU A 102 1.98 -17.70 -8.17
CA LEU A 102 1.22 -16.81 -7.30
C LEU A 102 -0.23 -17.27 -7.16
N ARG A 103 -0.75 -17.25 -5.95
CA ARG A 103 -2.13 -17.70 -5.62
C ARG A 103 -2.71 -16.88 -4.48
N GLY A 104 -4.05 -16.84 -4.43
CA GLY A 104 -4.78 -16.25 -3.31
C GLY A 104 -4.49 -14.76 -3.12
N ASN A 105 -4.14 -14.37 -1.92
CA ASN A 105 -3.89 -12.96 -1.58
C ASN A 105 -2.72 -12.33 -2.36
N LEU A 106 -1.74 -13.14 -2.76
CA LEU A 106 -0.61 -12.67 -3.57
C LEU A 106 -1.04 -12.16 -4.96
N VAL A 107 -2.19 -12.59 -5.46
CA VAL A 107 -2.78 -12.06 -6.70
C VAL A 107 -3.23 -10.62 -6.52
N HIS A 108 -3.72 -10.24 -5.34
CA HIS A 108 -4.06 -8.85 -5.04
C HIS A 108 -2.80 -7.98 -4.96
N ASP A 109 -1.73 -8.48 -4.37
CA ASP A 109 -0.44 -7.80 -4.33
C ASP A 109 0.11 -7.61 -5.74
N MET A 110 -0.05 -8.61 -6.62
CA MET A 110 0.34 -8.51 -8.02
C MET A 110 -0.37 -7.36 -8.75
N HIS A 111 -1.62 -7.05 -8.44
CA HIS A 111 -2.29 -5.88 -9.02
C HIS A 111 -1.52 -4.57 -8.73
N THR A 112 -1.09 -4.38 -7.48
CA THR A 112 -0.25 -3.24 -7.10
C THR A 112 1.08 -3.25 -7.86
N VAL A 113 1.72 -4.41 -7.96
CA VAL A 113 3.00 -4.59 -8.66
C VAL A 113 2.88 -4.30 -10.15
N VAL A 114 1.78 -4.72 -10.80
CA VAL A 114 1.49 -4.39 -12.21
C VAL A 114 1.42 -2.87 -12.39
N LEU A 115 0.65 -2.17 -11.55
CA LEU A 115 0.54 -0.71 -11.62
C LEU A 115 1.88 -0.02 -11.39
N MET A 116 2.67 -0.49 -10.43
CA MET A 116 4.01 0.03 -10.21
C MET A 116 4.89 -0.12 -11.45
N ARG A 117 4.86 -1.28 -12.10
CA ARG A 117 5.60 -1.55 -13.32
C ARG A 117 5.16 -0.65 -14.47
N GLU A 118 3.85 -0.43 -14.65
CA GLU A 118 3.29 0.47 -15.66
C GLU A 118 3.78 1.91 -15.50
N HIS A 119 3.88 2.39 -14.26
CA HIS A 119 4.24 3.76 -13.93
C HIS A 119 5.74 3.96 -13.65
N GLY A 120 6.57 2.91 -13.78
CA GLY A 120 8.01 2.99 -13.56
C GLY A 120 8.39 3.26 -12.10
N ILE A 121 7.56 2.84 -11.14
CA ILE A 121 7.82 2.97 -9.70
C ILE A 121 8.40 1.65 -9.20
N THR A 122 9.56 1.71 -8.58
CA THR A 122 10.29 0.52 -8.10
C THR A 122 10.32 0.38 -6.58
N GLU A 123 10.04 1.44 -5.82
CA GLU A 123 10.06 1.40 -4.35
C GLU A 123 8.65 1.16 -3.80
N ILE A 124 8.52 0.13 -2.95
CA ILE A 124 7.33 -0.10 -2.13
C ILE A 124 7.70 -0.06 -0.65
N ARG A 125 6.91 0.64 0.14
CA ARG A 125 7.01 0.69 1.60
C ARG A 125 5.96 -0.21 2.20
N THR A 126 6.42 -1.27 2.85
CA THR A 126 5.57 -2.34 3.39
C THR A 126 6.26 -3.06 4.54
N ALA A 127 5.50 -3.63 5.45
CA ALA A 127 5.97 -4.59 6.44
C ALA A 127 5.90 -6.04 5.92
N ASP A 128 5.35 -6.27 4.73
CA ASP A 128 5.17 -7.59 4.13
C ASP A 128 6.40 -8.01 3.31
N ALA A 129 6.99 -9.14 3.68
CA ALA A 129 8.15 -9.71 3.00
C ALA A 129 7.81 -10.36 1.65
N ASP A 130 6.53 -10.63 1.37
CA ASP A 130 6.11 -11.31 0.14
C ASP A 130 6.43 -10.52 -1.13
N PHE A 131 6.53 -9.20 -1.03
CA PHE A 131 6.95 -8.35 -2.15
C PHE A 131 8.39 -8.58 -2.63
N HIS A 132 9.26 -9.19 -1.82
CA HIS A 132 10.64 -9.51 -2.23
C HIS A 132 10.73 -10.50 -3.39
N GLN A 133 9.67 -11.26 -3.67
CA GLN A 133 9.62 -12.15 -4.83
C GLN A 133 9.62 -11.41 -6.18
N PHE A 134 9.26 -10.11 -6.18
CA PHE A 134 9.28 -9.28 -7.39
C PHE A 134 10.64 -8.55 -7.50
N GLN A 135 11.55 -9.13 -8.26
CA GLN A 135 12.96 -8.71 -8.29
C GLN A 135 13.22 -7.25 -8.70
N PHE A 136 12.28 -6.62 -9.44
CA PHE A 136 12.44 -5.22 -9.83
C PHE A 136 12.06 -4.24 -8.73
N LEU A 137 11.45 -4.72 -7.64
CA LEU A 137 11.04 -3.89 -6.52
C LEU A 137 12.17 -3.70 -5.50
N THR A 138 12.28 -2.49 -5.00
CA THR A 138 12.99 -2.16 -3.77
C THR A 138 11.96 -2.16 -2.64
N VAL A 139 12.00 -3.21 -1.83
CA VAL A 139 11.09 -3.38 -0.69
C VAL A 139 11.69 -2.76 0.55
N VAL A 140 11.01 -1.77 1.12
CA VAL A 140 11.47 -1.04 2.31
C VAL A 140 10.45 -1.26 3.44
N ASN A 141 10.89 -1.85 4.55
CA ASN A 141 10.10 -1.87 5.77
C ASN A 141 10.53 -0.70 6.67
N PRO A 142 9.74 0.38 6.71
CA PRO A 142 10.13 1.58 7.45
C PRO A 142 9.91 1.47 8.96
N LEU A 143 9.28 0.38 9.42
CA LEU A 143 9.01 0.13 10.84
C LEU A 143 10.18 -0.56 11.56
N VAL A 144 11.09 -1.16 10.81
CA VAL A 144 12.29 -1.79 11.37
C VAL A 144 13.33 -0.70 11.63
N SER A 145 13.68 -0.49 12.89
CA SER A 145 14.68 0.51 13.31
C SER A 145 16.04 0.21 12.66
N GLY A 146 16.56 1.12 11.86
CA GLY A 146 17.94 1.04 11.35
C GLY A 146 18.19 1.45 9.90
N ILE A 147 17.17 1.87 9.17
CA ILE A 147 17.38 2.47 7.83
C ILE A 147 16.77 3.88 7.86
N VAL A 148 17.63 4.81 8.18
CA VAL A 148 17.37 6.23 7.97
C VAL A 148 17.50 6.52 6.48
#